data_8760debe01a74a2e4bdc4dcc61081b97
#
_entry.id   8760debe01a74a2e4bdc4dcc61081b97
#
_cell.length_a   1.000
_cell.length_b   1.000
_cell.length_c   1.000
_cell.angle_alpha   90.00
_cell.angle_beta   90.00
_cell.angle_gamma   90.00
#
_symmetry.space_group_name_H-M   'P 1'
#
loop_
_entity.id
_entity.type
_entity.pdbx_description
1 polymer ?
#
loop_
_entity_poly.entity_id
_entity_poly.type
_entity_poly.pdbx_seq_one_letter_code
_entity_poly.pdbx_strand_id
1 'polypeptide(L)'
;MGIEDNKHVIKAFYEAGNRGDMDACFALLADDIKWTNIGSTKFSGTFVGKQVLTEQLLGPLFGQLKAGISSVVENMIAEGDFVVAQTAGTAETKDGKPYNNSYCQVIKVREGKIAEVKEYFDTELTSSVFGRD
;
A
#
# COMPACT_ATOMS: atom_id res chain seq x y z
N MET A 1 -15.81 -13.97 8.55
CA MET A 1 -14.78 -13.53 9.50
C MET A 1 -15.22 -12.20 10.09
N GLY A 2 -14.90 -11.97 11.34
CA GLY A 2 -15.30 -10.76 12.02
C GLY A 2 -14.37 -9.58 11.75
N ILE A 3 -14.81 -8.41 12.23
CA ILE A 3 -14.08 -7.15 12.08
C ILE A 3 -12.66 -7.27 12.68
N GLU A 4 -12.53 -7.88 13.85
CA GLU A 4 -11.21 -8.02 14.49
C GLU A 4 -10.28 -8.91 13.69
N ASP A 5 -10.79 -9.98 13.10
CA ASP A 5 -10.00 -10.85 12.23
C ASP A 5 -9.48 -10.08 11.02
N ASN A 6 -10.34 -9.25 10.42
CA ASN A 6 -9.97 -8.43 9.26
C ASN A 6 -8.91 -7.40 9.63
N LYS A 7 -9.02 -6.77 10.80
CA LYS A 7 -7.99 -5.84 11.29
C LYS A 7 -6.65 -6.55 11.50
N HIS A 8 -6.67 -7.79 12.00
CA HIS A 8 -5.44 -8.57 12.19
C HIS A 8 -4.72 -8.84 10.86
N VAL A 9 -5.47 -9.10 9.79
CA VAL A 9 -4.90 -9.28 8.44
C VAL A 9 -4.14 -8.02 8.03
N ILE A 10 -4.74 -6.85 8.24
CA ILE A 10 -4.12 -5.59 7.85
C ILE A 10 -2.89 -5.28 8.70
N LYS A 11 -2.95 -5.52 10.01
CA LYS A 11 -1.79 -5.38 10.90
C LYS A 11 -0.64 -6.26 10.45
N ALA A 12 -0.92 -7.53 10.16
CA ALA A 12 0.09 -8.47 9.69
C ALA A 12 0.72 -8.02 8.36
N PHE A 13 -0.07 -7.45 7.48
CA PHE A 13 0.41 -6.91 6.19
C PHE A 13 1.43 -5.78 6.40
N TYR A 14 1.11 -4.80 7.25
CA TYR A 14 2.02 -3.69 7.52
C TYR A 14 3.26 -4.14 8.29
N GLU A 15 3.12 -5.05 9.25
CA GLU A 15 4.26 -5.60 9.99
C GLU A 15 5.23 -6.32 9.06
N ALA A 16 4.70 -7.13 8.14
CA ALA A 16 5.52 -7.82 7.14
C ALA A 16 6.26 -6.82 6.24
N GLY A 17 5.57 -5.79 5.76
CA GLY A 17 6.18 -4.75 4.94
C GLY A 17 7.28 -3.99 5.68
N ASN A 18 7.04 -3.64 6.94
CA ASN A 18 8.00 -2.90 7.75
C ASN A 18 9.28 -3.69 8.04
N ARG A 19 9.19 -5.02 8.14
CA ARG A 19 10.40 -5.84 8.31
C ARG A 19 11.02 -6.30 7.00
N GLY A 20 10.48 -5.85 5.87
CA GLY A 20 11.01 -6.18 4.54
C GLY A 20 10.68 -7.59 4.05
N ASP A 21 9.72 -8.27 4.69
CA ASP A 21 9.31 -9.62 4.30
C ASP A 21 8.21 -9.55 3.23
N MET A 22 8.64 -9.39 1.98
CA MET A 22 7.69 -9.24 0.87
C MET A 22 6.91 -10.51 0.58
N ASP A 23 7.51 -11.68 0.82
CA ASP A 23 6.80 -12.95 0.64
C ASP A 23 5.61 -13.04 1.60
N ALA A 24 5.80 -12.63 2.86
CA ALA A 24 4.72 -12.60 3.84
C ALA A 24 3.65 -11.57 3.46
N CYS A 25 4.04 -10.40 2.94
CA CYS A 25 3.11 -9.40 2.42
C CYS A 25 2.24 -9.98 1.33
N PHE A 26 2.85 -10.57 0.31
CA PHE A 26 2.12 -11.11 -0.85
C PHE A 26 1.26 -12.31 -0.48
N ALA A 27 1.66 -13.09 0.53
CA ALA A 27 0.84 -14.20 1.01
C ALA A 27 -0.50 -13.73 1.58
N LEU A 28 -0.59 -12.48 2.03
CA LEU A 28 -1.83 -11.90 2.56
C LEU A 28 -2.71 -11.27 1.47
N LEU A 29 -2.22 -11.13 0.25
CA LEU A 29 -3.00 -10.63 -0.87
C LEU A 29 -3.74 -11.77 -1.56
N ALA A 30 -4.97 -11.50 -1.98
CA ALA A 30 -5.69 -12.43 -2.86
C ALA A 30 -4.98 -12.49 -4.22
N ASP A 31 -5.06 -13.62 -4.91
CA ASP A 31 -4.43 -13.77 -6.23
C ASP A 31 -4.99 -12.76 -7.25
N ASP A 32 -6.25 -12.40 -7.12
CA ASP A 32 -6.93 -11.42 -7.96
C ASP A 32 -6.97 -10.03 -7.33
N ILE A 33 -6.00 -9.70 -6.49
CA ILE A 33 -5.91 -8.38 -5.83
C ILE A 33 -6.16 -7.25 -6.84
N LYS A 34 -6.98 -6.28 -6.43
CA LYS A 34 -7.22 -5.07 -7.19
C LYS A 34 -6.72 -3.89 -6.37
N TRP A 35 -5.64 -3.29 -6.80
CA TRP A 35 -5.02 -2.16 -6.11
C TRP A 35 -5.19 -0.89 -6.92
N THR A 36 -5.81 0.12 -6.32
CA THR A 36 -6.02 1.42 -6.99
C THR A 36 -5.29 2.51 -6.20
N ASN A 37 -4.42 3.24 -6.89
CA ASN A 37 -3.88 4.50 -6.39
C ASN A 37 -4.62 5.62 -7.09
N ILE A 38 -5.23 6.50 -6.31
CA ILE A 38 -6.05 7.60 -6.85
C ILE A 38 -5.18 8.67 -7.52
N GLY A 39 -5.82 9.57 -8.23
CA GLY A 39 -5.17 10.73 -8.82
C GLY A 39 -4.55 10.46 -10.18
N SER A 40 -3.61 11.32 -10.55
CA SER A 40 -2.97 11.30 -11.87
C SER A 40 -1.45 11.40 -11.77
N THR A 41 -0.86 10.83 -10.71
CA THR A 41 0.58 10.73 -10.58
C THR A 41 1.11 9.61 -11.49
N LYS A 42 2.43 9.54 -11.67
CA LYS A 42 3.04 8.45 -12.44
C LYS A 42 2.81 7.07 -11.82
N PHE A 43 2.42 7.02 -10.53
CA PHE A 43 2.10 5.77 -9.83
C PHE A 43 0.60 5.57 -9.60
N SER A 44 -0.24 6.41 -10.20
CA SER A 44 -1.70 6.29 -10.10
C SER A 44 -2.24 5.29 -11.11
N GLY A 45 -3.41 4.72 -10.82
CA GLY A 45 -4.07 3.76 -11.68
C GLY A 45 -4.59 2.57 -10.92
N THR A 46 -5.12 1.60 -11.65
CA THR A 46 -5.65 0.36 -11.08
C THR A 46 -4.83 -0.82 -11.59
N PHE A 47 -4.36 -1.65 -10.67
CA PHE A 47 -3.50 -2.79 -10.95
C PHE A 47 -4.23 -4.05 -10.49
N VAL A 48 -4.47 -5.00 -11.38
CA VAL A 48 -5.20 -6.23 -11.08
C VAL A 48 -4.25 -7.43 -11.20
N GLY A 49 -4.18 -8.21 -10.11
CA GLY A 49 -3.32 -9.38 -10.00
C GLY A 49 -1.95 -9.06 -9.43
N LYS A 50 -1.36 -10.04 -8.75
CA LYS A 50 -0.06 -9.86 -8.07
C LYS A 50 1.06 -9.52 -9.04
N GLN A 51 1.08 -10.14 -10.22
CA GLN A 51 2.12 -9.91 -11.20
C GLN A 51 2.07 -8.48 -11.75
N VAL A 52 0.89 -8.01 -12.14
CA VAL A 52 0.69 -6.64 -12.64
C VAL A 52 1.05 -5.63 -11.56
N LEU A 53 0.59 -5.85 -10.33
CA LEU A 53 0.91 -4.99 -9.18
C LEU A 53 2.42 -4.88 -9.00
N THR A 54 3.13 -5.99 -9.05
CA THR A 54 4.59 -6.03 -8.89
C THR A 54 5.30 -5.32 -10.03
N GLU A 55 4.95 -5.65 -11.27
CA GLU A 55 5.68 -5.16 -12.45
C GLU A 55 5.36 -3.70 -12.77
N GLN A 56 4.13 -3.27 -12.58
CA GLN A 56 3.69 -1.95 -13.01
C GLN A 56 3.68 -0.89 -11.91
N LEU A 57 3.60 -1.30 -10.63
CA LEU A 57 3.60 -0.36 -9.52
C LEU A 57 4.78 -0.55 -8.59
N LEU A 58 4.87 -1.71 -7.92
CA LEU A 58 5.82 -1.88 -6.81
C LEU A 58 7.27 -1.88 -7.30
N GLY A 59 7.56 -2.54 -8.41
CA GLY A 59 8.90 -2.55 -8.98
C GLY A 59 9.39 -1.16 -9.35
N PRO A 60 8.64 -0.40 -10.17
CA PRO A 60 9.02 0.96 -10.53
C PRO A 60 9.16 1.91 -9.33
N LEU A 61 8.24 1.82 -8.36
CA LEU A 61 8.27 2.69 -7.19
C LEU A 61 9.46 2.34 -6.28
N PHE A 62 9.55 1.08 -5.85
CA PHE A 62 10.61 0.66 -4.93
C PHE A 62 11.99 0.70 -5.58
N GLY A 63 12.07 0.60 -6.90
CA GLY A 63 13.31 0.78 -7.64
C GLY A 63 13.92 2.17 -7.48
N GLN A 64 13.13 3.18 -7.10
CA GLN A 64 13.62 4.54 -6.87
C GLN A 64 13.89 4.84 -5.40
N LEU A 65 13.60 3.92 -4.49
CA LEU A 65 13.80 4.11 -3.06
C LEU A 65 15.05 3.39 -2.57
N LYS A 66 15.72 3.95 -1.56
CA LYS A 66 16.90 3.31 -0.90
C LYS A 66 16.51 2.03 -0.21
N ALA A 67 15.33 2.03 0.42
CA ALA A 67 14.72 0.89 1.09
C ALA A 67 13.23 0.96 0.82
N GLY A 68 12.43 0.10 1.42
CA GLY A 68 10.98 0.18 1.29
C GLY A 68 10.41 1.39 2.03
N ILE A 69 9.09 1.45 2.09
CA ILE A 69 8.37 2.46 2.86
C ILE A 69 8.11 1.87 4.25
N SER A 70 8.55 2.57 5.28
CA SER A 70 8.24 2.21 6.66
C SER A 70 6.93 2.89 7.03
N SER A 71 5.94 2.11 7.48
CA SER A 71 4.58 2.61 7.72
C SER A 71 4.22 2.53 9.20
N VAL A 72 3.62 3.61 9.71
CA VAL A 72 3.01 3.63 11.05
C VAL A 72 1.51 3.70 10.84
N VAL A 73 0.78 2.72 11.41
CA VAL A 73 -0.67 2.72 11.37
C VAL A 73 -1.17 3.64 12.48
N GLU A 74 -1.74 4.76 12.10
CA GLU A 74 -2.22 5.76 13.06
C GLU A 74 -3.64 5.47 13.54
N ASN A 75 -4.46 4.89 12.67
CA ASN A 75 -5.85 4.58 12.99
C ASN A 75 -6.37 3.49 12.07
N MET A 76 -7.27 2.65 12.60
CA MET A 76 -8.01 1.65 11.84
C MET A 76 -9.48 1.69 12.20
N ILE A 77 -10.33 1.70 11.18
CA ILE A 77 -11.78 1.66 11.31
C ILE A 77 -12.26 0.50 10.44
N ALA A 78 -13.15 -0.34 10.98
CA ALA A 78 -13.64 -1.48 10.23
C ALA A 78 -15.15 -1.60 10.32
N GLU A 79 -15.75 -1.97 9.18
CA GLU A 79 -17.18 -2.24 9.06
C GLU A 79 -17.38 -3.26 7.95
N GLY A 80 -18.17 -4.30 8.21
CA GLY A 80 -18.42 -5.36 7.22
C GLY A 80 -17.12 -6.00 6.79
N ASP A 81 -16.89 -6.08 5.49
CA ASP A 81 -15.66 -6.65 4.91
C ASP A 81 -14.55 -5.63 4.74
N PHE A 82 -14.77 -4.38 5.14
CA PHE A 82 -13.82 -3.29 4.90
C PHE A 82 -13.06 -2.90 6.15
N VAL A 83 -11.78 -2.60 5.95
CA VAL A 83 -10.92 -1.95 6.94
C VAL A 83 -10.36 -0.69 6.30
N VAL A 84 -10.49 0.44 6.99
CA VAL A 84 -9.87 1.69 6.60
C VAL A 84 -8.66 1.90 7.50
N ALA A 85 -7.49 2.04 6.89
CA ALA A 85 -6.24 2.28 7.62
C ALA A 85 -5.68 3.65 7.24
N GLN A 86 -5.46 4.49 8.24
CA GLN A 86 -4.75 5.74 8.08
C GLN A 86 -3.32 5.55 8.53
N THR A 87 -2.37 5.78 7.63
CA THR A 87 -0.96 5.49 7.89
C THR A 87 -0.08 6.67 7.52
N ALA A 88 1.07 6.73 8.19
CA ALA A 88 2.16 7.65 7.83
C ALA A 88 3.33 6.82 7.32
N GLY A 89 3.78 7.08 6.11
CA GLY A 89 4.90 6.40 5.50
C GLY A 89 6.16 7.23 5.52
N THR A 90 7.29 6.58 5.73
CA THR A 90 8.61 7.22 5.69
C THR A 90 9.47 6.49 4.68
N ALA A 91 10.07 7.23 3.75
CA ALA A 91 10.96 6.68 2.75
C ALA A 91 11.95 7.73 2.28
N GLU A 92 12.98 7.29 1.59
CA GLU A 92 13.99 8.16 0.99
C GLU A 92 14.32 7.62 -0.40
N THR A 93 14.40 8.53 -1.39
CA THR A 93 14.81 8.16 -2.73
C THR A 93 16.30 7.85 -2.76
N LYS A 94 16.75 7.15 -3.81
CA LYS A 94 18.16 6.81 -3.98
C LYS A 94 19.05 8.05 -4.09
N ASP A 95 18.51 9.18 -4.55
CA ASP A 95 19.22 10.44 -4.63
C ASP A 95 19.03 11.33 -3.38
N GLY A 96 18.46 10.79 -2.30
CA GLY A 96 18.42 11.44 -1.00
C GLY A 96 17.22 12.33 -0.70
N LYS A 97 16.19 12.30 -1.53
CA LYS A 97 14.97 13.08 -1.26
C LYS A 97 14.07 12.33 -0.27
N PRO A 98 13.53 13.00 0.75
CA PRO A 98 12.55 12.36 1.62
C PRO A 98 11.23 12.16 0.86
N TYR A 99 10.61 11.02 1.08
CA TYR A 99 9.26 10.74 0.60
C TYR A 99 8.41 10.27 1.78
N ASN A 100 7.95 11.23 2.58
CA ASN A 100 7.16 10.99 3.77
C ASN A 100 5.72 11.36 3.46
N ASN A 101 4.91 10.39 3.12
CA ASN A 101 3.54 10.62 2.67
C ASN A 101 2.52 10.12 3.69
N SER A 102 1.34 10.70 3.62
CA SER A 102 0.19 10.27 4.41
C SER A 102 -0.75 9.49 3.52
N TYR A 103 -1.27 8.38 4.04
CA TYR A 103 -2.12 7.48 3.27
C TYR A 103 -3.41 7.19 4.01
N CYS A 104 -4.49 7.05 3.25
CA CYS A 104 -5.73 6.47 3.71
C CYS A 104 -6.08 5.33 2.76
N GLN A 105 -6.07 4.12 3.26
CA GLN A 105 -6.34 2.93 2.45
C GLN A 105 -7.69 2.35 2.85
N VAL A 106 -8.56 2.18 1.86
CA VAL A 106 -9.84 1.50 2.02
C VAL A 106 -9.64 0.08 1.48
N ILE A 107 -9.70 -0.88 2.38
CA ILE A 107 -9.26 -2.26 2.11
C ILE A 107 -10.43 -3.22 2.27
N LYS A 108 -10.69 -4.03 1.25
CA LYS A 108 -11.66 -5.10 1.33
C LYS A 108 -10.95 -6.42 1.62
N VAL A 109 -11.37 -7.10 2.67
CA VAL A 109 -10.85 -8.41 3.06
C VAL A 109 -11.86 -9.48 2.67
N ARG A 110 -11.38 -10.54 2.02
CA ARG A 110 -12.20 -11.67 1.60
C ARG A 110 -11.48 -12.95 1.98
N GLU A 111 -12.12 -13.76 2.85
CA GLU A 111 -11.59 -15.04 3.29
C GLU A 111 -10.14 -14.97 3.82
N GLY A 112 -9.89 -13.94 4.66
CA GLY A 112 -8.57 -13.75 5.27
C GLY A 112 -7.51 -13.18 4.36
N LYS A 113 -7.88 -12.72 3.15
CA LYS A 113 -6.96 -12.14 2.18
C LYS A 113 -7.41 -10.73 1.81
N ILE A 114 -6.44 -9.88 1.50
CA ILE A 114 -6.69 -8.54 1.00
C ILE A 114 -7.09 -8.67 -0.47
N ALA A 115 -8.35 -8.35 -0.78
CA ALA A 115 -8.91 -8.52 -2.12
C ALA A 115 -8.89 -7.21 -2.92
N GLU A 116 -9.14 -6.07 -2.26
CA GLU A 116 -9.14 -4.77 -2.92
C GLU A 116 -8.52 -3.73 -1.99
N VAL A 117 -7.72 -2.84 -2.56
CA VAL A 117 -7.19 -1.68 -1.86
C VAL A 117 -7.44 -0.45 -2.72
N LYS A 118 -8.00 0.59 -2.14
CA LYS A 118 -8.05 1.91 -2.76
C LYS A 118 -7.29 2.87 -1.87
N GLU A 119 -6.18 3.39 -2.40
CA GLU A 119 -5.25 4.21 -1.63
C GLU A 119 -5.38 5.67 -2.02
N TYR A 120 -5.62 6.50 -1.02
CA TYR A 120 -5.66 7.95 -1.10
C TYR A 120 -4.38 8.49 -0.45
N PHE A 121 -3.72 9.44 -1.08
CA PHE A 121 -2.45 9.96 -0.59
C PHE A 121 -2.23 11.38 -1.11
N ASP A 122 -1.22 12.05 -0.61
CA ASP A 122 -0.84 13.38 -1.10
C ASP A 122 -0.19 13.23 -2.48
N THR A 123 -0.98 13.46 -3.52
CA THR A 123 -0.53 13.30 -4.90
C THR A 123 0.42 14.41 -5.34
N GLU A 124 0.29 15.60 -4.76
CA GLU A 124 1.21 16.70 -5.04
C GLU A 124 2.62 16.35 -4.57
N LEU A 125 2.74 15.78 -3.36
CA LEU A 125 4.04 15.34 -2.85
C LEU A 125 4.65 14.27 -3.76
N THR A 126 3.85 13.28 -4.16
CA THR A 126 4.33 12.22 -5.06
C THR A 126 4.89 12.81 -6.34
N SER A 127 4.16 13.71 -6.97
CA SER A 127 4.62 14.34 -8.22
C SER A 127 5.85 15.22 -8.00
N SER A 128 5.94 15.90 -6.84
CA SER A 128 7.10 16.75 -6.56
C SER A 128 8.38 15.94 -6.36
N VAL A 129 8.27 14.73 -5.80
CA VAL A 129 9.43 13.85 -5.53
C VAL A 129 9.82 13.06 -6.78
N PHE A 130 8.86 12.48 -7.48
CA PHE A 130 9.12 11.53 -8.57
C PHE A 130 8.91 12.10 -9.97
N GLY A 131 8.34 13.28 -10.09
CA GLY A 131 7.96 13.84 -11.38
C GLY A 131 6.58 13.35 -11.81
N ARG A 132 6.09 13.90 -12.92
CA ARG A 132 4.75 13.59 -13.42
C ARG A 132 4.72 12.53 -14.50
N ASP A 133 5.87 12.22 -15.07
CA ASP A 133 5.99 11.27 -16.21
C ASP A 133 6.76 10.03 -15.85
#